data_f806df8a0e8aa54bf3086d9bb6989b82
#
_entry.id   f806df8a0e8aa54bf3086d9bb6989b82
#
_cell.length_a   1.000
_cell.length_b   1.000
_cell.length_c   1.000
_cell.angle_alpha   90.00
_cell.angle_beta   90.00
_cell.angle_gamma   90.00
#
_symmetry.space_group_name_H-M   'P 1'
#
loop_
_entity.id
_entity.type
_entity.pdbx_description
1 polymer ?
#
loop_
_entity_poly.entity_id
_entity_poly.type
_entity_poly.pdbx_seq_one_letter_code
_entity_poly.pdbx_strand_id
1 'polypeptide(L)'
;VLIGGIALLFFKVDFGTADWGATALILLVGSISAAGLAILAGVLPLLYPERGSQMTMVIQVTLLLVSGVYYSVDILPRWMQVISYVSPLTYILDGIRAAIQDGASVADLWRELVILAASGAILVPAGMAVFGVAERWAKKTGRLKRMG
;
A
#
# COMPACT_ATOMS: atom_id res chain seq x y z
N VAL A 1 2.20 -2.81 22.06
CA VAL A 1 3.06 -2.35 23.18
C VAL A 1 4.18 -3.37 23.42
N LEU A 2 3.88 -4.68 23.55
CA LEU A 2 4.87 -5.72 23.88
C LEU A 2 5.93 -5.90 22.77
N ILE A 3 5.49 -5.93 21.50
CA ILE A 3 6.41 -6.05 20.33
C ILE A 3 7.28 -4.81 20.20
N GLY A 4 6.75 -3.61 20.44
CA GLY A 4 7.53 -2.37 20.43
C GLY A 4 8.57 -2.33 21.56
N GLY A 5 8.24 -2.84 22.76
CA GLY A 5 9.17 -2.94 23.86
C GLY A 5 10.32 -3.92 23.59
N ILE A 6 10.04 -5.06 22.97
CA ILE A 6 11.04 -6.03 22.56
C ILE A 6 11.96 -5.46 21.45
N ALA A 7 11.39 -4.74 20.48
CA ALA A 7 12.16 -4.09 19.43
C ALA A 7 13.13 -3.05 19.99
N LEU A 8 12.71 -2.23 20.96
CA LEU A 8 13.56 -1.26 21.65
C LEU A 8 14.74 -1.92 22.39
N LEU A 9 14.48 -3.06 23.08
CA LEU A 9 15.50 -3.73 23.89
C LEU A 9 16.52 -4.51 23.05
N PHE A 10 16.09 -5.13 21.96
CA PHE A 10 16.95 -6.04 21.18
C PHE A 10 17.58 -5.38 19.96
N PHE A 11 16.91 -4.41 19.31
CA PHE A 11 17.40 -3.81 18.06
C PHE A 11 18.01 -2.41 18.22
N LYS A 12 18.08 -1.87 19.46
CA LYS A 12 18.60 -0.50 19.72
C LYS A 12 18.07 0.53 18.72
N VAL A 13 16.78 0.46 18.38
CA VAL A 13 16.15 1.45 17.51
C VAL A 13 16.10 2.76 18.28
N ASP A 14 16.89 3.71 17.87
CA ASP A 14 16.93 5.05 18.49
C ASP A 14 15.76 5.89 17.93
N PHE A 15 14.67 5.93 18.70
CA PHE A 15 13.52 6.78 18.34
C PHE A 15 13.77 8.26 18.69
N GLY A 16 14.93 8.60 19.28
CA GLY A 16 15.26 9.97 19.64
C GLY A 16 15.50 10.88 18.43
N THR A 17 15.90 10.30 17.31
CA THR A 17 16.14 11.01 16.04
C THR A 17 14.94 10.98 15.10
N ALA A 18 13.88 10.23 15.42
CA ALA A 18 12.73 10.04 14.53
C ALA A 18 11.95 11.35 14.31
N ASP A 19 11.74 11.69 13.04
CA ASP A 19 10.83 12.77 12.66
C ASP A 19 9.38 12.25 12.58
N TRP A 20 8.65 12.43 13.68
CA TRP A 20 7.24 12.03 13.79
C TRP A 20 6.34 12.84 12.85
N GLY A 21 6.71 14.09 12.52
CA GLY A 21 5.98 14.92 11.57
C GLY A 21 6.07 14.36 10.15
N ALA A 22 7.27 14.02 9.72
CA ALA A 22 7.51 13.38 8.43
C ALA A 22 6.81 12.01 8.33
N THR A 23 6.89 11.20 9.39
CA THR A 23 6.20 9.90 9.47
C THR A 23 4.69 10.05 9.33
N ALA A 24 4.08 10.99 10.08
CA ALA A 24 2.63 11.22 10.01
C ALA A 24 2.21 11.70 8.61
N LEU A 25 2.98 12.57 7.98
CA LEU A 25 2.70 13.07 6.64
C LEU A 25 2.76 11.96 5.59
N ILE A 26 3.79 11.12 5.63
CA ILE A 26 3.91 9.94 4.74
C ILE A 26 2.75 8.98 4.94
N LEU A 27 2.35 8.72 6.18
CA LEU A 27 1.20 7.87 6.48
C LEU A 27 -0.10 8.46 5.94
N LEU A 28 -0.33 9.76 6.06
CA LEU A 28 -1.53 10.42 5.53
C LEU A 28 -1.57 10.35 4.01
N VAL A 29 -0.54 10.81 3.33
CA VAL A 29 -0.48 10.84 1.87
C VAL A 29 -0.46 9.42 1.31
N GLY A 30 0.30 8.53 1.94
CA GLY A 30 0.39 7.12 1.59
C GLY A 30 -0.93 6.38 1.76
N SER A 31 -1.72 6.69 2.81
CA SER A 31 -3.03 6.09 3.01
C SER A 31 -4.00 6.42 1.88
N ILE A 32 -3.97 7.63 1.35
CA ILE A 32 -4.79 8.04 0.20
C ILE A 32 -4.40 7.22 -1.03
N SER A 33 -3.12 7.07 -1.28
CA SER A 33 -2.59 6.29 -2.39
C SER A 33 -2.93 4.80 -2.25
N ALA A 34 -2.76 4.23 -1.06
CA ALA A 34 -3.11 2.86 -0.74
C ALA A 34 -4.61 2.59 -0.87
N ALA A 35 -5.46 3.57 -0.50
CA ALA A 35 -6.91 3.47 -0.67
C ALA A 35 -7.30 3.32 -2.15
N GLY A 36 -6.65 4.04 -3.06
CA GLY A 36 -6.85 3.88 -4.51
C GLY A 36 -6.54 2.46 -4.98
N LEU A 37 -5.43 1.89 -4.50
CA LEU A 37 -5.06 0.50 -4.80
C LEU A 37 -6.06 -0.50 -4.21
N ALA A 38 -6.53 -0.26 -2.98
CA ALA A 38 -7.53 -1.10 -2.32
C ALA A 38 -8.87 -1.11 -3.05
N ILE A 39 -9.31 0.04 -3.58
CA ILE A 39 -10.53 0.13 -4.41
C ILE A 39 -10.38 -0.72 -5.67
N LEU A 40 -9.24 -0.65 -6.34
CA LEU A 40 -8.95 -1.49 -7.52
C LEU A 40 -8.96 -2.98 -7.18
N ALA A 41 -8.32 -3.37 -6.06
CA ALA A 41 -8.32 -4.76 -5.60
C ALA A 41 -9.72 -5.26 -5.25
N GLY A 42 -10.59 -4.38 -4.72
CA GLY A 42 -11.98 -4.68 -4.38
C GLY A 42 -12.89 -5.00 -5.58
N VAL A 43 -12.46 -4.70 -6.79
CA VAL A 43 -13.20 -5.05 -8.03
C VAL A 43 -13.28 -6.57 -8.22
N LEU A 44 -12.25 -7.32 -7.85
CA LEU A 44 -12.20 -8.76 -8.05
C LEU A 44 -13.26 -9.54 -7.27
N PRO A 45 -13.42 -9.32 -5.93
CA PRO A 45 -14.50 -9.98 -5.20
C PRO A 45 -15.89 -9.56 -5.67
N LEU A 46 -16.04 -8.34 -6.19
CA LEU A 46 -17.30 -7.86 -6.75
C LEU A 46 -17.68 -8.63 -8.02
N LEU A 47 -16.70 -8.92 -8.89
CA LEU A 47 -16.92 -9.64 -10.13
C LEU A 47 -17.02 -11.16 -9.94
N TYR A 48 -16.32 -11.71 -8.96
CA TYR A 48 -16.24 -13.15 -8.69
C TYR A 48 -16.55 -13.50 -7.23
N PRO A 49 -17.84 -13.44 -6.80
CA PRO A 49 -18.22 -13.61 -5.40
C PRO A 49 -17.76 -14.95 -4.80
N GLU A 50 -17.77 -16.03 -5.62
CA GLU A 50 -17.44 -17.39 -5.15
C GLU A 50 -15.92 -17.61 -4.93
N ARG A 51 -15.06 -16.88 -5.65
CA ARG A 51 -13.59 -17.01 -5.60
C ARG A 51 -12.88 -15.71 -5.23
N GLY A 52 -13.61 -14.61 -5.06
CA GLY A 52 -13.07 -13.29 -4.86
C GLY A 52 -12.21 -13.17 -3.60
N SER A 53 -12.60 -13.82 -2.51
CA SER A 53 -11.82 -13.85 -1.26
C SER A 53 -10.45 -14.50 -1.44
N GLN A 54 -10.39 -15.61 -2.16
CA GLN A 54 -9.13 -16.29 -2.46
C GLN A 54 -8.23 -15.44 -3.37
N MET A 55 -8.81 -14.80 -4.40
CA MET A 55 -8.09 -13.90 -5.30
C MET A 55 -7.55 -12.68 -4.56
N THR A 56 -8.34 -12.09 -3.65
CA THR A 56 -7.90 -10.97 -2.82
C THR A 56 -6.74 -11.37 -1.92
N MET A 57 -6.78 -12.57 -1.32
CA MET A 57 -5.69 -13.09 -0.50
C MET A 57 -4.40 -13.26 -1.31
N VAL A 58 -4.48 -13.82 -2.52
CA VAL A 58 -3.32 -13.96 -3.40
C VAL A 58 -2.72 -12.60 -3.76
N ILE A 59 -3.55 -11.62 -4.11
CA ILE A 59 -3.10 -10.26 -4.41
C ILE A 59 -2.45 -9.64 -3.17
N GLN A 60 -3.07 -9.76 -2.01
CA GLN A 60 -2.55 -9.21 -0.76
C GLN A 60 -1.17 -9.79 -0.43
N VAL A 61 -1.02 -11.11 -0.50
CA VAL A 61 0.26 -11.78 -0.26
C VAL A 61 1.30 -11.34 -1.29
N THR A 62 0.91 -11.24 -2.57
CA THR A 62 1.81 -10.78 -3.64
C THR A 62 2.26 -9.34 -3.39
N LEU A 63 1.34 -8.44 -3.02
CA LEU A 63 1.67 -7.06 -2.69
C LEU A 63 2.60 -6.96 -1.48
N LEU A 64 2.38 -7.77 -0.43
CA LEU A 64 3.25 -7.83 0.73
C LEU A 64 4.67 -8.30 0.36
N LEU A 65 4.78 -9.31 -0.50
CA LEU A 65 6.06 -9.83 -0.97
C LEU A 65 6.82 -8.79 -1.82
N VAL A 66 6.11 -8.08 -2.70
CA VAL A 66 6.71 -7.14 -3.65
C VAL A 66 7.02 -5.78 -3.01
N SER A 67 6.24 -5.35 -2.01
CA SER A 67 6.41 -4.02 -1.39
C SER A 67 7.59 -3.88 -0.43
N GLY A 68 8.40 -4.93 -0.25
CA GLY A 68 9.60 -4.84 0.60
C GLY A 68 9.32 -4.87 2.11
N VAL A 69 8.14 -5.38 2.53
CA VAL A 69 7.77 -5.48 3.95
C VAL A 69 8.72 -6.39 4.71
N TYR A 70 9.05 -7.55 4.14
CA TYR A 70 9.87 -8.58 4.80
C TYR A 70 11.36 -8.49 4.46
N TYR A 71 11.72 -7.93 3.31
CA TYR A 71 13.11 -7.80 2.84
C TYR A 71 13.25 -6.64 1.86
N SER A 72 14.48 -6.17 1.66
CA SER A 72 14.76 -5.06 0.74
C SER A 72 14.38 -5.41 -0.70
N VAL A 73 13.83 -4.44 -1.42
CA VAL A 73 13.43 -4.59 -2.83
C VAL A 73 14.60 -5.02 -3.73
N ASP A 74 15.84 -4.67 -3.33
CA ASP A 74 17.06 -4.97 -4.09
C ASP A 74 17.38 -6.47 -4.22
N ILE A 75 16.85 -7.30 -3.30
CA ILE A 75 17.05 -8.77 -3.32
C ILE A 75 16.06 -9.47 -4.26
N LEU A 76 15.02 -8.76 -4.69
CA LEU A 76 13.99 -9.30 -5.58
C LEU A 76 14.51 -9.50 -7.00
N PRO A 77 14.01 -10.49 -7.76
CA PRO A 77 14.23 -10.59 -9.19
C PRO A 77 13.81 -9.31 -9.92
N ARG A 78 14.50 -8.94 -10.99
CA ARG A 78 14.27 -7.66 -11.71
C ARG A 78 12.83 -7.40 -12.11
N TRP A 79 12.09 -8.41 -12.50
CA TRP A 79 10.67 -8.29 -12.87
C TRP A 79 9.78 -7.93 -11.67
N MET A 80 10.11 -8.43 -10.48
CA MET A 80 9.41 -8.06 -9.23
C MET A 80 9.79 -6.65 -8.78
N GLN A 81 11.05 -6.24 -8.96
CA GLN A 81 11.49 -4.88 -8.66
C GLN A 81 10.69 -3.85 -9.45
N VAL A 82 10.42 -4.10 -10.73
CA VAL A 82 9.59 -3.19 -11.55
C VAL A 82 8.19 -3.01 -10.97
N ILE A 83 7.57 -4.09 -10.51
CA ILE A 83 6.26 -4.03 -9.84
C ILE A 83 6.36 -3.27 -8.51
N SER A 84 7.43 -3.50 -7.76
CA SER A 84 7.71 -2.82 -6.51
C SER A 84 7.82 -1.30 -6.69
N TYR A 85 8.55 -0.84 -7.70
CA TYR A 85 8.71 0.59 -8.00
C TYR A 85 7.42 1.29 -8.46
N VAL A 86 6.46 0.54 -8.97
CA VAL A 86 5.12 1.07 -9.32
C VAL A 86 4.18 1.06 -8.12
N SER A 87 4.48 0.25 -7.10
CA SER A 87 3.63 0.11 -5.92
C SER A 87 3.79 1.29 -4.94
N PRO A 88 2.73 2.01 -4.59
CA PRO A 88 2.82 3.06 -3.58
C PRO A 88 3.21 2.54 -2.19
N LEU A 89 2.96 1.25 -1.90
CA LEU A 89 3.30 0.63 -0.63
C LEU A 89 4.81 0.62 -0.38
N THR A 90 5.63 0.47 -1.41
CA THR A 90 7.09 0.53 -1.32
C THR A 90 7.55 1.90 -0.83
N TYR A 91 7.03 2.97 -1.44
CA TYR A 91 7.39 4.35 -1.05
C TYR A 91 6.89 4.74 0.34
N ILE A 92 5.74 4.20 0.77
CA ILE A 92 5.25 4.37 2.15
C ILE A 92 6.25 3.75 3.13
N LEU A 93 6.68 2.52 2.88
CA LEU A 93 7.59 1.79 3.77
C LEU A 93 8.98 2.41 3.80
N ASP A 94 9.51 2.78 2.65
CA ASP A 94 10.83 3.40 2.55
C ASP A 94 10.83 4.78 3.23
N GLY A 95 9.78 5.57 3.00
CA GLY A 95 9.63 6.87 3.66
C GLY A 95 9.48 6.76 5.19
N ILE A 96 8.70 5.79 5.69
CA ILE A 96 8.57 5.55 7.13
C ILE A 96 9.92 5.09 7.73
N ARG A 97 10.63 4.19 7.05
CA ARG A 97 11.95 3.73 7.50
C ARG A 97 12.94 4.88 7.59
N ALA A 98 13.03 5.71 6.55
CA ALA A 98 13.91 6.86 6.52
C ALA A 98 13.55 7.89 7.61
N ALA A 99 12.25 8.17 7.83
CA ALA A 99 11.81 9.10 8.85
C ALA A 99 12.10 8.60 10.29
N ILE A 100 11.92 7.30 10.54
CA ILE A 100 12.07 6.72 11.88
C ILE A 100 13.53 6.33 12.17
N GLN A 101 14.23 5.72 11.22
CA GLN A 101 15.57 5.17 11.44
C GLN A 101 16.66 6.20 11.17
N ASP A 102 16.50 6.99 10.12
CA ASP A 102 17.51 7.97 9.67
C ASP A 102 17.19 9.39 10.12
N GLY A 103 16.00 9.62 10.74
CA GLY A 103 15.55 10.95 11.14
C GLY A 103 15.31 11.90 9.97
N ALA A 104 15.02 11.36 8.78
CA ALA A 104 14.80 12.13 7.58
C ALA A 104 13.62 13.10 7.74
N SER A 105 13.85 14.36 7.46
CA SER A 105 12.85 15.42 7.54
C SER A 105 11.88 15.37 6.36
N VAL A 106 10.77 16.10 6.45
CA VAL A 106 9.82 16.26 5.33
C VAL A 106 10.50 16.76 4.06
N ALA A 107 11.53 17.60 4.21
CA ALA A 107 12.29 18.13 3.07
C ALA A 107 13.14 17.07 2.37
N ASP A 108 13.64 16.09 3.12
CA ASP A 108 14.44 14.99 2.56
C ASP A 108 13.53 13.96 1.84
N LEU A 109 12.30 13.83 2.30
CA LEU A 109 11.29 12.87 1.79
C LEU A 109 10.35 13.46 0.73
N TRP A 110 10.68 14.62 0.16
CA TRP A 110 9.83 15.29 -0.83
C TRP A 110 9.54 14.41 -2.05
N ARG A 111 10.52 13.60 -2.46
CA ARG A 111 10.41 12.71 -3.62
C ARG A 111 9.36 11.61 -3.37
N GLU A 112 9.42 10.95 -2.23
CA GLU A 112 8.48 9.92 -1.80
C GLU A 112 7.08 10.51 -1.67
N LEU A 113 6.95 11.68 -1.07
CA LEU A 113 5.69 12.40 -0.93
C LEU A 113 5.07 12.77 -2.28
N VAL A 114 5.87 13.26 -3.23
CA VAL A 114 5.38 13.60 -4.58
C VAL A 114 4.92 12.34 -5.32
N ILE A 115 5.68 11.25 -5.25
CA ILE A 115 5.30 9.98 -5.88
C ILE A 115 4.01 9.44 -5.26
N LEU A 116 3.89 9.48 -3.93
CA LEU A 116 2.68 9.05 -3.23
C LEU A 116 1.48 9.93 -3.57
N ALA A 117 1.64 11.24 -3.59
CA ALA A 117 0.57 12.16 -3.96
C ALA A 117 0.11 11.95 -5.42
N ALA A 118 1.07 11.81 -6.35
CA ALA A 118 0.78 11.57 -7.76
C ALA A 118 0.08 10.21 -7.97
N SER A 119 0.59 9.15 -7.32
CA SER A 119 -0.04 7.83 -7.39
C SER A 119 -1.44 7.83 -6.78
N GLY A 120 -1.67 8.52 -5.66
CA GLY A 120 -2.99 8.68 -5.08
C GLY A 120 -3.96 9.44 -6.00
N ALA A 121 -3.50 10.54 -6.59
CA ALA A 121 -4.28 11.33 -7.56
C ALA A 121 -4.68 10.55 -8.81
N ILE A 122 -3.91 9.55 -9.20
CA ILE A 122 -4.21 8.67 -10.34
C ILE A 122 -5.02 7.45 -9.89
N LEU A 123 -4.59 6.74 -8.85
CA LEU A 123 -5.18 5.47 -8.43
C LEU A 123 -6.58 5.63 -7.84
N VAL A 124 -6.86 6.71 -7.11
CA VAL A 124 -8.19 6.91 -6.51
C VAL A 124 -9.25 7.11 -7.58
N PRO A 125 -9.14 8.07 -8.53
CA PRO A 125 -10.16 8.22 -9.56
C PRO A 125 -10.21 7.04 -10.53
N ALA A 126 -9.06 6.44 -10.87
CA ALA A 126 -9.03 5.22 -11.68
C ALA A 126 -9.74 4.07 -10.98
N GLY A 127 -9.47 3.87 -9.68
CA GLY A 127 -10.12 2.85 -8.86
C GLY A 127 -11.63 3.06 -8.81
N MET A 128 -12.10 4.29 -8.57
CA MET A 128 -13.52 4.61 -8.55
C MET A 128 -14.18 4.38 -9.91
N ALA A 129 -13.52 4.75 -11.00
CA ALA A 129 -14.04 4.55 -12.35
C ALA A 129 -14.19 3.05 -12.68
N VAL A 130 -13.15 2.26 -12.42
CA VAL A 130 -13.14 0.81 -12.66
C VAL A 130 -14.17 0.12 -11.76
N PHE A 131 -14.24 0.49 -10.49
CA PHE A 131 -15.23 -0.04 -9.55
C PHE A 131 -16.65 0.26 -9.99
N GLY A 132 -16.94 1.50 -10.42
CA GLY A 132 -18.25 1.90 -10.93
C GLY A 132 -18.68 1.13 -12.20
N VAL A 133 -17.72 0.85 -13.09
CA VAL A 133 -17.99 0.02 -14.28
C VAL A 133 -18.27 -1.43 -13.87
N ALA A 134 -17.45 -1.99 -12.98
CA ALA A 134 -17.60 -3.34 -12.46
C ALA A 134 -18.95 -3.53 -11.73
N GLU A 135 -19.35 -2.57 -10.91
CA GLU A 135 -20.63 -2.57 -10.22
C GLU A 135 -21.82 -2.57 -11.18
N ARG A 136 -21.79 -1.71 -12.20
CA ARG A 136 -22.84 -1.66 -13.23
C ARG A 136 -22.94 -2.99 -13.98
N TRP A 137 -21.81 -3.59 -14.29
CA TRP A 137 -21.75 -4.88 -14.95
C TRP A 137 -22.28 -6.01 -14.06
N ALA A 138 -21.89 -6.05 -12.79
CA ALA A 138 -22.35 -7.03 -11.80
C ALA A 138 -23.87 -6.91 -11.57
N LYS A 139 -24.43 -5.69 -11.55
CA LYS A 139 -25.87 -5.45 -11.48
C LYS A 139 -26.61 -5.98 -12.72
N LYS A 140 -26.09 -5.73 -13.92
CA LYS A 140 -26.69 -6.19 -15.19
C LYS A 140 -26.69 -7.71 -15.32
N THR A 141 -25.67 -8.38 -14.80
CA THR A 141 -25.52 -9.85 -14.90
C THR A 141 -26.20 -10.61 -13.74
N GLY A 142 -26.88 -9.89 -12.84
CA GLY A 142 -27.64 -10.52 -11.74
C GLY A 142 -26.78 -11.20 -10.66
N ARG A 143 -25.46 -11.00 -10.68
CA ARG A 143 -24.53 -11.63 -9.73
C ARG A 143 -24.70 -11.16 -8.29
N LEU A 144 -25.25 -9.95 -8.07
CA LEU A 144 -25.56 -9.42 -6.75
C LEU A 144 -26.83 -10.05 -6.13
N LYS A 145 -27.75 -10.64 -6.92
CA LYS A 145 -28.95 -11.30 -6.40
C LYS A 145 -28.70 -12.64 -5.71
N ARG A 146 -27.50 -13.20 -5.81
CA ARG A 146 -27.12 -14.49 -5.22
C ARG A 146 -26.61 -14.39 -3.78
N MET A 147 -26.52 -13.18 -3.23
CA MET A 147 -26.04 -12.93 -1.86
C MET A 147 -27.16 -12.61 -0.87
N GLY A 148 -28.44 -12.79 -1.26
CA GLY A 148 -29.59 -12.60 -0.38
C GLY A 148 -30.41 -13.85 -0.24
#